data_fc9403df83d8bc432129f49baa58dd73
#
_entry.id   fc9403df83d8bc432129f49baa58dd73
#
_cell.length_a   1.000
_cell.length_b   1.000
_cell.length_c   1.000
_cell.angle_alpha   90.00
_cell.angle_beta   90.00
_cell.angle_gamma   90.00
#
_symmetry.space_group_name_H-M   'P 1'
#
loop_
_entity.id
_entity.type
_entity.pdbx_description
1 polymer ?
#
loop_
_entity_poly.entity_id
_entity_poly.type
_entity_poly.pdbx_seq_one_letter_code
_entity_poly.pdbx_strand_id
1 'polypeptide(L)'
;MFHRTIFIGFSPAATQTEIAGLLSAFQALGGYLAGLNDVSIEFLRGEYDAGIDLGFATEEARRDCGMDERYACAMARAQALCAHIECRETDDAHDRFVSSALPMKWHKFLIHFWLLLGALIFLIRGFGNLLDCFDGTDALIHAEGPPAFAVTLFAGVCLLAIAALQLATRVALARFSRKGPKMAVAVCVSMAVLDGFILAAQQMRAVELDAAIAGVVQMGCVVSALLAACNYIYYRRRAELFVH
;
A
#
# COMPACT_ATOMS: atom_id res chain seq x y z
N MET A 1 8.72 0.82 16.64
CA MET A 1 7.84 0.95 17.81
C MET A 1 7.26 -0.42 18.08
N PHE A 2 7.28 -0.89 19.31
CA PHE A 2 6.80 -2.23 19.69
C PHE A 2 5.34 -2.14 20.11
N HIS A 3 4.52 -3.07 19.67
CA HIS A 3 3.09 -3.04 19.95
C HIS A 3 2.64 -4.34 20.59
N ARG A 4 1.66 -4.21 21.48
CA ARG A 4 0.86 -5.32 22.01
C ARG A 4 -0.59 -4.99 21.76
N THR A 5 -1.23 -5.73 20.86
CA THR A 5 -2.64 -5.54 20.51
C THR A 5 -3.46 -6.64 21.18
N ILE A 6 -4.49 -6.26 21.91
CA ILE A 6 -5.40 -7.14 22.63
C ILE A 6 -6.75 -7.07 21.94
N PHE A 7 -7.19 -8.17 21.35
CA PHE A 7 -8.51 -8.30 20.74
C PHE A 7 -9.48 -8.89 21.75
N ILE A 8 -10.63 -8.25 21.91
CA ILE A 8 -11.60 -8.56 22.94
C ILE A 8 -12.98 -8.79 22.29
N GLY A 9 -13.55 -9.96 22.53
CA GLY A 9 -14.97 -10.26 22.28
C GLY A 9 -15.71 -10.30 23.61
N PHE A 10 -16.64 -9.38 23.85
CA PHE A 10 -17.36 -9.30 25.13
C PHE A 10 -18.35 -10.45 25.31
N SER A 11 -18.51 -10.90 26.55
CA SER A 11 -19.59 -11.82 26.89
C SER A 11 -20.95 -11.14 26.70
N PRO A 12 -21.98 -11.85 26.20
CA PRO A 12 -23.35 -11.30 26.13
C PRO A 12 -23.92 -10.88 27.49
N ALA A 13 -23.33 -11.37 28.60
CA ALA A 13 -23.72 -11.00 29.96
C ALA A 13 -23.05 -9.72 30.47
N ALA A 14 -22.02 -9.21 29.78
CA ALA A 14 -21.31 -8.01 30.19
C ALA A 14 -22.18 -6.74 30.01
N THR A 15 -22.28 -5.94 31.05
CA THR A 15 -23.01 -4.69 30.99
C THR A 15 -22.18 -3.57 30.35
N GLN A 16 -22.83 -2.60 29.77
CA GLN A 16 -22.13 -1.44 29.17
C GLN A 16 -21.25 -0.69 30.17
N THR A 17 -21.65 -0.63 31.43
CA THR A 17 -20.87 0.00 32.50
C THR A 17 -19.59 -0.75 32.79
N GLU A 18 -19.63 -2.08 32.81
CA GLU A 18 -18.45 -2.92 33.02
C GLU A 18 -17.48 -2.83 31.84
N ILE A 19 -18.01 -2.83 30.60
CA ILE A 19 -17.24 -2.62 29.36
C ILE A 19 -16.53 -1.28 29.40
N ALA A 20 -17.26 -0.19 29.68
CA ALA A 20 -16.69 1.15 29.79
C ALA A 20 -15.61 1.24 30.89
N GLY A 21 -15.84 0.59 32.03
CA GLY A 21 -14.88 0.49 33.13
C GLY A 21 -13.61 -0.27 32.74
N LEU A 22 -13.73 -1.35 31.97
CA LEU A 22 -12.59 -2.10 31.46
C LEU A 22 -11.76 -1.29 30.47
N LEU A 23 -12.41 -0.67 29.48
CA LEU A 23 -11.71 0.14 28.47
C LEU A 23 -11.01 1.35 29.12
N SER A 24 -11.67 1.99 30.10
CA SER A 24 -11.07 3.08 30.89
C SER A 24 -9.85 2.61 31.69
N ALA A 25 -9.86 1.39 32.24
CA ALA A 25 -8.71 0.83 32.94
C ALA A 25 -7.49 0.64 32.00
N PHE A 26 -7.71 0.15 30.77
CA PHE A 26 -6.63 0.06 29.79
C PHE A 26 -6.13 1.45 29.36
N GLN A 27 -7.01 2.39 29.14
CA GLN A 27 -6.63 3.76 28.75
C GLN A 27 -5.81 4.45 29.84
N ALA A 28 -6.09 4.19 31.11
CA ALA A 28 -5.35 4.72 32.25
C ALA A 28 -3.91 4.19 32.32
N LEU A 29 -3.60 3.02 31.72
CA LEU A 29 -2.23 2.47 31.72
C LEU A 29 -1.23 3.42 31.06
N GLY A 30 -1.64 4.23 30.08
CA GLY A 30 -0.79 5.22 29.41
C GLY A 30 -0.16 6.26 30.35
N GLY A 31 -0.78 6.52 31.49
CA GLY A 31 -0.25 7.45 32.50
C GLY A 31 0.66 6.80 33.56
N TYR A 32 0.76 5.46 33.59
CA TYR A 32 1.39 4.75 34.70
C TYR A 32 2.52 3.79 34.28
N LEU A 33 2.46 3.25 33.08
CA LEU A 33 3.46 2.30 32.61
C LEU A 33 4.65 3.00 32.00
N ALA A 34 5.85 2.77 32.55
CA ALA A 34 7.08 3.32 32.00
C ALA A 34 7.33 2.79 30.57
N GLY A 35 7.58 3.69 29.63
CA GLY A 35 7.85 3.33 28.24
C GLY A 35 6.62 3.00 27.39
N LEU A 36 5.40 3.08 27.93
CA LEU A 36 4.16 3.05 27.16
C LEU A 36 3.89 4.46 26.60
N ASN A 37 3.99 4.62 25.28
CA ASN A 37 3.90 5.91 24.63
C ASN A 37 2.49 6.20 24.12
N ASP A 38 1.73 5.16 23.78
CA ASP A 38 0.40 5.30 23.19
C ASP A 38 -0.51 4.16 23.62
N VAL A 39 -1.78 4.50 23.86
CA VAL A 39 -2.88 3.54 24.09
C VAL A 39 -4.01 3.94 23.19
N SER A 40 -4.30 3.11 22.21
CA SER A 40 -5.47 3.32 21.34
C SER A 40 -6.47 2.20 21.51
N ILE A 41 -7.75 2.57 21.48
CA ILE A 41 -8.89 1.64 21.60
C ILE A 41 -9.76 1.83 20.37
N GLU A 42 -9.98 0.75 19.64
CA GLU A 42 -10.81 0.73 18.45
C GLU A 42 -11.96 -0.27 18.62
N PHE A 43 -13.18 0.13 18.25
CA PHE A 43 -14.30 -0.78 18.17
C PHE A 43 -14.29 -1.50 16.83
N LEU A 44 -14.36 -2.82 16.87
CA LEU A 44 -14.28 -3.70 15.72
C LEU A 44 -15.67 -4.22 15.34
N ARG A 45 -15.83 -4.61 14.08
CA ARG A 45 -17.03 -5.30 13.61
C ARG A 45 -16.62 -6.69 13.12
N GLY A 46 -17.04 -7.73 13.82
CA GLY A 46 -16.73 -9.11 13.43
C GLY A 46 -16.65 -10.07 14.63
N GLU A 47 -15.64 -10.90 14.68
CA GLU A 47 -15.40 -11.87 15.75
C GLU A 47 -15.03 -11.21 17.08
N TYR A 48 -14.42 -10.01 17.02
CA TYR A 48 -14.05 -9.22 18.19
C TYR A 48 -14.79 -7.89 18.19
N ASP A 49 -15.17 -7.41 19.38
CA ASP A 49 -15.90 -6.16 19.57
C ASP A 49 -14.97 -4.96 19.72
N ALA A 50 -13.77 -5.16 20.29
CA ALA A 50 -12.79 -4.12 20.50
C ALA A 50 -11.36 -4.61 20.31
N GLY A 51 -10.49 -3.72 19.84
CA GLY A 51 -9.04 -3.86 19.79
C GLY A 51 -8.39 -2.79 20.66
N ILE A 52 -7.50 -3.20 21.57
CA ILE A 52 -6.72 -2.32 22.42
C ILE A 52 -5.27 -2.45 22.00
N ASP A 53 -4.68 -1.36 21.52
CA ASP A 53 -3.29 -1.34 21.12
C ASP A 53 -2.44 -0.54 22.10
N LEU A 54 -1.39 -1.17 22.58
CA LEU A 54 -0.42 -0.61 23.49
C LEU A 54 0.91 -0.41 22.75
N GLY A 55 1.32 0.85 22.55
CA GLY A 55 2.54 1.21 21.84
C GLY A 55 3.71 1.52 22.78
N PHE A 56 4.80 0.74 22.71
CA PHE A 56 5.97 0.86 23.57
C PHE A 56 7.17 1.46 22.85
N ALA A 57 7.98 2.24 23.58
CA ALA A 57 9.21 2.80 23.07
C ALA A 57 10.28 1.73 22.79
N THR A 58 10.38 0.72 23.66
CA THR A 58 11.37 -0.36 23.59
C THR A 58 10.73 -1.73 23.78
N GLU A 59 11.44 -2.77 23.35
CA GLU A 59 11.02 -4.16 23.57
C GLU A 59 11.04 -4.52 25.06
N GLU A 60 11.98 -3.96 25.82
CA GLU A 60 12.08 -4.17 27.27
C GLU A 60 10.84 -3.63 27.97
N ALA A 61 10.39 -2.40 27.65
CA ALA A 61 9.18 -1.82 28.20
C ALA A 61 7.93 -2.67 27.89
N ARG A 62 7.86 -3.29 26.70
CA ARG A 62 6.79 -4.22 26.34
C ARG A 62 6.80 -5.49 27.18
N ARG A 63 7.99 -6.04 27.49
CA ARG A 63 8.13 -7.22 28.36
C ARG A 63 7.77 -6.89 29.81
N ASP A 64 8.27 -5.77 30.31
CA ASP A 64 8.05 -5.33 31.68
C ASP A 64 6.58 -5.02 31.97
N CYS A 65 5.83 -4.52 30.95
CA CYS A 65 4.39 -4.33 31.04
C CYS A 65 3.65 -5.63 31.46
N GLY A 66 4.11 -6.80 31.01
CA GLY A 66 3.52 -8.09 31.37
C GLY A 66 3.65 -8.45 32.84
N MET A 67 4.60 -7.83 33.57
CA MET A 67 4.87 -8.04 35.00
C MET A 67 4.24 -6.96 35.90
N ASP A 68 3.67 -5.90 35.30
CA ASP A 68 3.03 -4.84 36.07
C ASP A 68 1.68 -5.26 36.63
N GLU A 69 1.48 -5.04 37.93
CA GLU A 69 0.24 -5.43 38.65
C GLU A 69 -1.03 -4.76 38.07
N ARG A 70 -0.91 -3.55 37.55
CA ARG A 70 -2.05 -2.81 36.97
C ARG A 70 -2.47 -3.40 35.66
N TYR A 71 -1.49 -3.78 34.81
CA TYR A 71 -1.77 -4.52 33.59
C TYR A 71 -2.39 -5.89 33.88
N ALA A 72 -1.82 -6.62 34.86
CA ALA A 72 -2.37 -7.90 35.30
C ALA A 72 -3.81 -7.76 35.82
N CYS A 73 -4.12 -6.70 36.56
CA CYS A 73 -5.47 -6.41 37.05
C CYS A 73 -6.44 -6.11 35.90
N ALA A 74 -6.01 -5.30 34.90
CA ALA A 74 -6.82 -5.01 33.72
C ALA A 74 -7.09 -6.28 32.90
N MET A 75 -6.08 -7.13 32.71
CA MET A 75 -6.24 -8.43 32.03
C MET A 75 -7.12 -9.40 32.78
N ALA A 76 -7.05 -9.47 34.12
CA ALA A 76 -7.93 -10.31 34.92
C ALA A 76 -9.40 -9.85 34.80
N ARG A 77 -9.66 -8.54 34.77
CA ARG A 77 -10.99 -8.00 34.50
C ARG A 77 -11.46 -8.34 33.09
N ALA A 78 -10.59 -8.24 32.09
CA ALA A 78 -10.90 -8.63 30.73
C ALA A 78 -11.29 -10.11 30.66
N GLN A 79 -10.54 -11.01 31.32
CA GLN A 79 -10.84 -12.44 31.36
C GLN A 79 -12.21 -12.74 32.01
N ALA A 80 -12.64 -11.93 32.97
CA ALA A 80 -13.93 -12.09 33.61
C ALA A 80 -15.13 -11.62 32.75
N LEU A 81 -14.92 -10.63 31.88
CA LEU A 81 -15.98 -9.97 31.12
C LEU A 81 -16.05 -10.39 29.65
N CYS A 82 -15.03 -11.08 29.15
CA CYS A 82 -14.91 -11.40 27.74
C CYS A 82 -15.06 -12.89 27.48
N ALA A 83 -15.74 -13.22 26.38
CA ALA A 83 -15.86 -14.59 25.89
C ALA A 83 -14.60 -15.03 25.16
N HIS A 84 -13.94 -14.10 24.47
CA HIS A 84 -12.71 -14.34 23.70
C HIS A 84 -11.72 -13.20 23.93
N ILE A 85 -10.46 -13.57 24.17
CA ILE A 85 -9.34 -12.62 24.26
C ILE A 85 -8.18 -13.20 23.47
N GLU A 86 -7.65 -12.42 22.54
CA GLU A 86 -6.44 -12.75 21.81
C GLU A 86 -5.42 -11.62 21.96
N CYS A 87 -4.19 -11.97 22.37
CA CYS A 87 -3.09 -11.02 22.44
C CYS A 87 -2.12 -11.28 21.30
N ARG A 88 -1.82 -10.25 20.51
CA ARG A 88 -0.79 -10.27 19.46
C ARG A 88 0.30 -9.28 19.77
N GLU A 89 1.54 -9.73 19.63
CA GLU A 89 2.71 -8.88 19.74
C GLU A 89 3.27 -8.61 18.36
N THR A 90 3.49 -7.33 18.05
CA THR A 90 4.01 -6.90 16.76
C THR A 90 5.11 -5.85 16.95
N ASP A 91 6.13 -5.94 16.11
CA ASP A 91 7.29 -5.04 16.19
C ASP A 91 7.16 -3.86 15.23
N ASP A 92 6.07 -3.81 14.45
CA ASP A 92 5.84 -2.76 13.45
C ASP A 92 4.36 -2.37 13.37
N ALA A 93 4.10 -1.09 13.19
CA ALA A 93 2.77 -0.55 12.90
C ALA A 93 2.10 -1.21 11.66
N HIS A 94 2.91 -1.84 10.80
CA HIS A 94 2.48 -2.57 9.63
C HIS A 94 1.54 -3.74 9.97
N ASP A 95 1.85 -4.53 11.01
CA ASP A 95 1.07 -5.72 11.34
C ASP A 95 -0.30 -5.42 11.96
N ARG A 96 -0.47 -4.24 12.58
CA ARG A 96 -1.78 -3.78 13.08
C ARG A 96 -2.84 -3.73 11.98
N PHE A 97 -2.45 -3.25 10.81
CA PHE A 97 -3.38 -3.04 9.70
C PHE A 97 -3.59 -4.28 8.84
N VAL A 98 -2.71 -5.27 8.95
CA VAL A 98 -2.92 -6.59 8.30
C VAL A 98 -4.02 -7.37 8.99
N SER A 99 -4.23 -7.16 10.31
CA SER A 99 -5.30 -7.76 11.10
C SER A 99 -6.58 -6.94 11.13
N SER A 100 -6.56 -5.66 10.73
CA SER A 100 -7.75 -4.82 10.69
C SER A 100 -8.73 -5.24 9.58
N ALA A 101 -10.03 -4.97 9.81
CA ALA A 101 -11.19 -5.44 9.04
C ALA A 101 -11.23 -5.10 7.53
N LEU A 102 -10.25 -4.38 6.99
CA LEU A 102 -10.17 -4.06 5.57
C LEU A 102 -9.14 -4.96 4.86
N PRO A 103 -9.58 -5.94 4.08
CA PRO A 103 -8.65 -6.83 3.39
C PRO A 103 -7.74 -6.04 2.43
N MET A 104 -6.43 -6.09 2.68
CA MET A 104 -5.41 -5.41 1.87
C MET A 104 -4.94 -6.28 0.68
N LYS A 105 -5.81 -7.17 0.15
CA LYS A 105 -5.47 -8.10 -0.94
C LYS A 105 -4.92 -7.37 -2.17
N TRP A 106 -5.55 -6.25 -2.55
CA TRP A 106 -5.11 -5.43 -3.69
C TRP A 106 -3.75 -4.80 -3.44
N HIS A 107 -3.51 -4.27 -2.25
CA HIS A 107 -2.22 -3.69 -1.86
C HIS A 107 -1.08 -4.72 -1.90
N LYS A 108 -1.32 -5.92 -1.32
CA LYS A 108 -0.35 -7.03 -1.39
C LYS A 108 -0.08 -7.45 -2.84
N PHE A 109 -1.12 -7.56 -3.68
CA PHE A 109 -0.97 -7.87 -5.11
C PHE A 109 -0.14 -6.80 -5.83
N LEU A 110 -0.40 -5.53 -5.60
CA LEU A 110 0.38 -4.42 -6.18
C LEU A 110 1.87 -4.52 -5.83
N ILE A 111 2.21 -4.70 -4.54
CA ILE A 111 3.60 -4.70 -4.06
C ILE A 111 4.36 -5.95 -4.52
N HIS A 112 3.74 -7.14 -4.42
CA HIS A 112 4.45 -8.39 -4.65
C HIS A 112 4.46 -8.84 -6.10
N PHE A 113 3.50 -8.42 -6.89
CA PHE A 113 3.35 -8.88 -8.26
C PHE A 113 3.35 -7.75 -9.28
N TRP A 114 2.35 -6.86 -9.24
CA TRP A 114 2.09 -5.90 -10.32
C TRP A 114 3.24 -4.92 -10.57
N LEU A 115 3.74 -4.28 -9.52
CA LEU A 115 4.81 -3.29 -9.65
C LEU A 115 6.17 -3.91 -10.04
N LEU A 116 6.45 -5.14 -9.59
CA LEU A 116 7.68 -5.86 -9.99
C LEU A 116 7.62 -6.32 -11.43
N LEU A 117 6.53 -6.98 -11.82
CA LEU A 117 6.35 -7.48 -13.18
C LEU A 117 6.30 -6.32 -14.17
N GLY A 118 5.56 -5.26 -13.82
CA GLY A 118 5.49 -4.05 -14.64
C GLY A 118 6.85 -3.38 -14.82
N ALA A 119 7.62 -3.22 -13.74
CA ALA A 119 8.96 -2.68 -13.82
C ALA A 119 9.88 -3.51 -14.72
N LEU A 120 9.83 -4.83 -14.60
CA LEU A 120 10.62 -5.74 -15.45
C LEU A 120 10.25 -5.59 -16.94
N ILE A 121 8.95 -5.59 -17.25
CA ILE A 121 8.47 -5.42 -18.63
C ILE A 121 8.93 -4.07 -19.19
N PHE A 122 8.82 -3.00 -18.43
CA PHE A 122 9.20 -1.67 -18.88
C PHE A 122 10.72 -1.48 -18.98
N LEU A 123 11.50 -2.16 -18.16
CA LEU A 123 12.96 -2.21 -18.34
C LEU A 123 13.32 -2.89 -19.66
N ILE A 124 12.76 -4.06 -19.94
CA ILE A 124 13.02 -4.79 -21.17
C ILE A 124 12.63 -3.98 -22.40
N ARG A 125 11.38 -3.42 -22.40
CA ARG A 125 10.92 -2.61 -23.52
C ARG A 125 11.69 -1.29 -23.67
N GLY A 126 12.01 -0.63 -22.55
CA GLY A 126 12.75 0.61 -22.57
C GLY A 126 14.16 0.43 -23.13
N PHE A 127 14.87 -0.61 -22.71
CA PHE A 127 16.16 -0.96 -23.29
C PHE A 127 16.04 -1.42 -24.75
N GLY A 128 15.00 -2.18 -25.11
CA GLY A 128 14.71 -2.57 -26.49
C GLY A 128 14.60 -1.34 -27.39
N ASN A 129 13.71 -0.41 -27.05
CA ASN A 129 13.55 0.84 -27.83
C ASN A 129 14.85 1.64 -27.96
N LEU A 130 15.70 1.66 -26.92
CA LEU A 130 16.98 2.34 -27.02
C LEU A 130 17.95 1.62 -27.96
N LEU A 131 18.00 0.29 -27.92
CA LEU A 131 18.82 -0.51 -28.83
C LEU A 131 18.34 -0.36 -30.28
N ASP A 132 17.05 -0.45 -30.52
CA ASP A 132 16.41 -0.28 -31.83
C ASP A 132 16.73 1.07 -32.46
N CYS A 133 16.89 2.14 -31.64
CA CYS A 133 17.36 3.44 -32.12
C CYS A 133 18.77 3.41 -32.71
N PHE A 134 19.65 2.52 -32.22
CA PHE A 134 21.04 2.40 -32.70
C PHE A 134 21.18 1.40 -33.84
N ASP A 135 20.37 0.35 -33.85
CA ASP A 135 20.43 -0.72 -34.85
C ASP A 135 19.53 -0.45 -36.07
N GLY A 136 18.67 0.57 -36.01
CA GLY A 136 17.73 0.93 -37.08
C GLY A 136 16.59 -0.08 -37.30
N THR A 137 16.42 -1.03 -36.36
CA THR A 137 15.35 -2.02 -36.40
C THR A 137 14.31 -1.70 -35.34
N ASP A 138 13.25 -1.00 -35.70
CA ASP A 138 12.14 -0.72 -34.81
C ASP A 138 11.03 -1.76 -35.01
N ALA A 139 10.87 -2.66 -34.06
CA ALA A 139 9.83 -3.69 -34.09
C ALA A 139 8.41 -3.15 -33.81
N LEU A 140 8.29 -1.95 -33.24
CA LEU A 140 7.01 -1.35 -32.85
C LEU A 140 6.58 -0.22 -33.79
N ILE A 141 7.54 0.47 -34.39
CA ILE A 141 7.35 1.68 -35.16
C ILE A 141 8.02 1.52 -36.52
N HIS A 142 7.23 1.44 -37.58
CA HIS A 142 7.73 1.20 -38.93
C HIS A 142 8.03 2.49 -39.71
N ALA A 143 7.93 3.67 -39.11
CA ALA A 143 8.18 4.92 -39.77
C ALA A 143 9.68 5.17 -39.97
N GLU A 144 10.05 5.57 -41.15
CA GLU A 144 11.43 5.98 -41.48
C GLU A 144 11.62 7.48 -41.21
N GLY A 145 12.79 7.84 -40.65
CA GLY A 145 13.23 9.20 -40.56
C GLY A 145 13.36 9.80 -39.14
N PRO A 146 13.85 11.05 -39.05
CA PRO A 146 14.13 11.70 -37.76
C PRO A 146 12.99 11.77 -36.75
N PRO A 147 11.71 11.95 -37.14
CA PRO A 147 10.61 12.00 -36.21
C PRO A 147 10.39 10.63 -35.49
N ALA A 148 10.50 9.53 -36.20
CA ALA A 148 10.34 8.19 -35.63
C ALA A 148 11.45 7.89 -34.62
N PHE A 149 12.69 8.19 -34.97
CA PHE A 149 13.83 8.07 -34.05
C PHE A 149 13.60 8.85 -32.75
N ALA A 150 13.16 10.11 -32.86
CA ALA A 150 12.92 10.94 -31.68
C ALA A 150 11.79 10.38 -30.78
N VAL A 151 10.72 9.86 -31.38
CA VAL A 151 9.61 9.26 -30.63
C VAL A 151 10.05 7.95 -29.95
N THR A 152 10.77 7.08 -30.64
CA THR A 152 11.28 5.80 -30.09
C THR A 152 12.26 6.05 -28.95
N LEU A 153 13.20 6.97 -29.14
CA LEU A 153 14.17 7.37 -28.10
C LEU A 153 13.45 7.92 -26.86
N PHE A 154 12.52 8.86 -27.07
CA PHE A 154 11.73 9.43 -25.97
C PHE A 154 10.91 8.38 -25.25
N ALA A 155 10.22 7.49 -25.97
CA ALA A 155 9.45 6.40 -25.41
C ALA A 155 10.35 5.45 -24.59
N GLY A 156 11.54 5.09 -25.07
CA GLY A 156 12.50 4.26 -24.36
C GLY A 156 12.92 4.88 -23.03
N VAL A 157 13.29 6.16 -23.04
CA VAL A 157 13.67 6.90 -21.82
C VAL A 157 12.50 6.98 -20.84
N CYS A 158 11.29 7.28 -21.31
CA CYS A 158 10.09 7.34 -20.48
C CYS A 158 9.76 5.97 -19.84
N LEU A 159 9.88 4.87 -20.59
CA LEU A 159 9.67 3.52 -20.06
C LEU A 159 10.64 3.19 -18.94
N LEU A 160 11.92 3.52 -19.07
CA LEU A 160 12.92 3.34 -18.01
C LEU A 160 12.59 4.19 -16.77
N ALA A 161 12.18 5.45 -16.97
CA ALA A 161 11.76 6.31 -15.88
C ALA A 161 10.52 5.77 -15.14
N ILE A 162 9.53 5.25 -15.88
CA ILE A 162 8.33 4.62 -15.30
C ILE A 162 8.71 3.34 -14.55
N ALA A 163 9.65 2.52 -15.05
CA ALA A 163 10.15 1.35 -14.36
C ALA A 163 10.80 1.72 -13.01
N ALA A 164 11.65 2.75 -13.01
CA ALA A 164 12.25 3.27 -11.77
C ALA A 164 11.19 3.79 -10.79
N LEU A 165 10.18 4.52 -11.29
CA LEU A 165 9.06 4.99 -10.49
C LEU A 165 8.24 3.83 -9.89
N GLN A 166 8.03 2.74 -10.63
CA GLN A 166 7.35 1.54 -10.12
C GLN A 166 8.11 0.89 -8.97
N LEU A 167 9.45 0.75 -9.09
CA LEU A 167 10.28 0.21 -8.00
C LEU A 167 10.26 1.12 -6.77
N ALA A 168 10.38 2.44 -6.96
CA ALA A 168 10.27 3.41 -5.87
C ALA A 168 8.88 3.37 -5.20
N THR A 169 7.82 3.26 -6.01
CA THR A 169 6.43 3.11 -5.53
C THR A 169 6.26 1.86 -4.69
N ARG A 170 6.82 0.73 -5.15
CA ARG A 170 6.81 -0.52 -4.39
C ARG A 170 7.40 -0.36 -3.00
N VAL A 171 8.58 0.27 -2.91
CA VAL A 171 9.25 0.51 -1.61
C VAL A 171 8.41 1.46 -0.74
N ALA A 172 7.87 2.53 -1.31
CA ALA A 172 7.04 3.48 -0.58
C ALA A 172 5.74 2.86 -0.05
N LEU A 173 5.08 2.00 -0.85
CA LEU A 173 3.89 1.27 -0.44
C LEU A 173 4.20 0.20 0.62
N ALA A 174 5.31 -0.54 0.47
CA ALA A 174 5.73 -1.54 1.44
C ALA A 174 6.05 -0.94 2.82
N ARG A 175 6.49 0.33 2.84
CA ARG A 175 6.76 1.10 4.06
C ARG A 175 5.57 1.92 4.55
N PHE A 176 4.40 1.79 3.95
CA PHE A 176 3.21 2.61 4.27
C PHE A 176 3.47 4.13 4.28
N SER A 177 4.37 4.57 3.41
CA SER A 177 4.70 5.99 3.28
C SER A 177 3.52 6.81 2.75
N ARG A 178 3.30 8.02 3.26
CA ARG A 178 2.29 8.99 2.75
C ARG A 178 2.40 9.26 1.25
N LYS A 179 3.61 9.10 0.69
CA LYS A 179 3.88 9.29 -0.74
C LYS A 179 3.45 8.09 -1.58
N GLY A 180 3.42 6.86 -0.99
CA GLY A 180 3.14 5.61 -1.70
C GLY A 180 1.86 5.63 -2.54
N PRO A 181 0.69 5.99 -1.98
CA PRO A 181 -0.57 6.09 -2.72
C PRO A 181 -0.52 7.06 -3.90
N LYS A 182 0.10 8.24 -3.70
CA LYS A 182 0.25 9.24 -4.76
C LYS A 182 1.15 8.74 -5.87
N MET A 183 2.23 8.06 -5.53
CA MET A 183 3.16 7.44 -6.49
C MET A 183 2.49 6.32 -7.27
N ALA A 184 1.64 5.49 -6.65
CA ALA A 184 0.88 4.45 -7.35
C ALA A 184 -0.07 5.02 -8.41
N VAL A 185 -0.74 6.12 -8.11
CA VAL A 185 -1.55 6.85 -9.10
C VAL A 185 -0.66 7.48 -10.18
N ALA A 186 0.47 8.09 -9.79
CA ALA A 186 1.41 8.72 -10.73
C ALA A 186 1.97 7.72 -11.75
N VAL A 187 2.30 6.48 -11.33
CA VAL A 187 2.70 5.40 -12.26
C VAL A 187 1.64 5.19 -13.33
N CYS A 188 0.38 4.98 -12.94
CA CYS A 188 -0.70 4.72 -13.90
C CYS A 188 -0.95 5.94 -14.83
N VAL A 189 -0.89 7.16 -14.29
CA VAL A 189 -1.03 8.38 -15.09
C VAL A 189 0.12 8.50 -16.09
N SER A 190 1.36 8.26 -15.67
CA SER A 190 2.54 8.33 -16.55
C SER A 190 2.45 7.33 -17.70
N MET A 191 1.92 6.13 -17.44
CA MET A 191 1.66 5.12 -18.50
C MET A 191 0.61 5.62 -19.48
N ALA A 192 -0.52 6.12 -19.00
CA ALA A 192 -1.59 6.64 -19.87
C ALA A 192 -1.11 7.85 -20.72
N VAL A 193 -0.28 8.72 -20.14
CA VAL A 193 0.30 9.87 -20.85
C VAL A 193 1.26 9.41 -21.94
N LEU A 194 2.12 8.41 -21.66
CA LEU A 194 3.04 7.87 -22.65
C LEU A 194 2.30 7.20 -23.81
N ASP A 195 1.31 6.35 -23.51
CA ASP A 195 0.48 5.70 -24.53
C ASP A 195 -0.27 6.75 -25.38
N GLY A 196 -0.84 7.77 -24.72
CA GLY A 196 -1.50 8.89 -25.41
C GLY A 196 -0.55 9.70 -26.29
N PHE A 197 0.70 9.91 -25.86
CA PHE A 197 1.73 10.55 -26.66
C PHE A 197 2.07 9.75 -27.92
N ILE A 198 2.24 8.43 -27.82
CA ILE A 198 2.52 7.55 -28.95
C ILE A 198 1.35 7.59 -29.95
N LEU A 199 0.09 7.52 -29.47
CA LEU A 199 -1.10 7.63 -30.34
C LEU A 199 -1.18 9.02 -31.04
N ALA A 200 -0.84 10.09 -30.35
CA ALA A 200 -0.79 11.42 -30.95
C ALA A 200 0.30 11.53 -32.01
N ALA A 201 1.48 10.95 -31.76
CA ALA A 201 2.57 10.89 -32.75
C ALA A 201 2.15 10.13 -34.02
N GLN A 202 1.39 9.04 -33.87
CA GLN A 202 0.80 8.32 -35.00
C GLN A 202 -0.18 9.20 -35.79
N GLN A 203 -1.08 9.91 -35.11
CA GLN A 203 -2.02 10.81 -35.78
C GLN A 203 -1.33 11.95 -36.55
N MET A 204 -0.21 12.43 -36.02
CA MET A 204 0.63 13.43 -36.70
C MET A 204 1.52 12.85 -37.80
N ARG A 205 1.41 11.55 -38.09
CA ARG A 205 2.25 10.80 -39.03
C ARG A 205 3.76 10.90 -38.74
N ALA A 206 4.10 11.13 -37.48
CA ALA A 206 5.48 11.08 -37.02
C ALA A 206 5.99 9.66 -36.88
N VAL A 207 5.07 8.70 -36.68
CA VAL A 207 5.32 7.26 -36.62
C VAL A 207 4.19 6.52 -37.31
N GLU A 208 4.46 5.33 -37.84
CA GLU A 208 3.45 4.41 -38.36
C GLU A 208 3.38 3.18 -37.43
N LEU A 209 2.24 3.00 -36.77
CA LEU A 209 1.97 1.81 -35.97
C LEU A 209 1.15 0.79 -36.76
N ASP A 210 1.53 -0.46 -36.64
CA ASP A 210 0.68 -1.57 -37.10
C ASP A 210 -0.69 -1.51 -36.40
N ALA A 211 -1.77 -1.83 -37.07
CA ALA A 211 -3.12 -1.74 -36.53
C ALA A 211 -3.28 -2.54 -35.24
N ALA A 212 -2.63 -3.71 -35.14
CA ALA A 212 -2.62 -4.51 -33.92
C ALA A 212 -1.90 -3.81 -32.76
N ILE A 213 -0.75 -3.18 -33.03
CA ILE A 213 0.03 -2.44 -32.04
C ILE A 213 -0.72 -1.19 -31.59
N ALA A 214 -1.31 -0.45 -32.53
CA ALA A 214 -2.13 0.72 -32.21
C ALA A 214 -3.31 0.36 -31.30
N GLY A 215 -3.97 -0.78 -31.54
CA GLY A 215 -5.02 -1.30 -30.67
C GLY A 215 -4.54 -1.64 -29.27
N VAL A 216 -3.35 -2.24 -29.12
CA VAL A 216 -2.73 -2.54 -27.81
C VAL A 216 -2.41 -1.25 -27.06
N VAL A 217 -1.82 -0.23 -27.71
CA VAL A 217 -1.49 1.06 -27.09
C VAL A 217 -2.76 1.79 -26.65
N GLN A 218 -3.80 1.79 -27.49
CA GLN A 218 -5.09 2.39 -27.15
C GLN A 218 -5.74 1.71 -25.93
N MET A 219 -5.73 0.38 -25.89
CA MET A 219 -6.22 -0.39 -24.75
C MET A 219 -5.38 -0.10 -23.51
N GLY A 220 -4.06 -0.03 -23.64
CA GLY A 220 -3.11 0.33 -22.56
C GLY A 220 -3.45 1.69 -21.93
N CYS A 221 -3.71 2.69 -22.76
CA CYS A 221 -4.09 4.03 -22.30
C CYS A 221 -5.38 3.99 -21.46
N VAL A 222 -6.44 3.32 -21.96
CA VAL A 222 -7.72 3.19 -21.24
C VAL A 222 -7.56 2.43 -19.93
N VAL A 223 -6.88 1.29 -19.96
CA VAL A 223 -6.65 0.45 -18.76
C VAL A 223 -5.83 1.22 -17.71
N SER A 224 -4.79 1.93 -18.12
CA SER A 224 -3.96 2.72 -17.22
C SER A 224 -4.74 3.87 -16.57
N ALA A 225 -5.61 4.55 -17.33
CA ALA A 225 -6.49 5.59 -16.78
C ALA A 225 -7.50 5.02 -15.77
N LEU A 226 -8.11 3.87 -16.07
CA LEU A 226 -9.02 3.18 -15.15
C LEU A 226 -8.30 2.72 -13.88
N LEU A 227 -7.10 2.16 -14.01
CA LEU A 227 -6.29 1.75 -12.85
C LEU A 227 -5.86 2.95 -11.99
N ALA A 228 -5.58 4.12 -12.60
CA ALA A 228 -5.31 5.35 -11.86
C ALA A 228 -6.51 5.74 -11.00
N ALA A 229 -7.72 5.74 -11.57
CA ALA A 229 -8.95 6.05 -10.85
C ALA A 229 -9.24 5.03 -9.74
N CYS A 230 -9.12 3.73 -10.02
CA CYS A 230 -9.31 2.66 -9.05
C CYS A 230 -8.32 2.77 -7.88
N ASN A 231 -7.03 2.98 -8.16
CA ASN A 231 -6.01 3.16 -7.13
C ASN A 231 -6.27 4.42 -6.29
N TYR A 232 -6.66 5.52 -6.93
CA TYR A 232 -7.03 6.74 -6.21
C TYR A 232 -8.17 6.50 -5.22
N ILE A 233 -9.27 5.88 -5.66
CA ILE A 233 -10.43 5.57 -4.81
C ILE A 233 -10.04 4.58 -3.70
N TYR A 234 -9.29 3.53 -4.05
CA TYR A 234 -8.84 2.51 -3.11
C TYR A 234 -8.02 3.11 -1.97
N TYR A 235 -7.00 3.91 -2.31
CA TYR A 235 -6.11 4.50 -1.31
C TYR A 235 -6.72 5.70 -0.59
N ARG A 236 -7.64 6.45 -1.21
CA ARG A 236 -8.39 7.51 -0.52
C ARG A 236 -9.18 6.97 0.66
N ARG A 237 -9.80 5.79 0.50
CA ARG A 237 -10.55 5.11 1.58
C ARG A 237 -9.65 4.54 2.68
N ARG A 238 -8.34 4.50 2.46
CA ARG A 238 -7.33 3.92 3.36
C ARG A 238 -6.21 4.91 3.68
N ALA A 239 -6.49 6.20 3.55
CA ALA A 239 -5.47 7.24 3.75
C ALA A 239 -4.85 7.22 5.16
N GLU A 240 -5.64 6.81 6.15
CA GLU A 240 -5.23 6.70 7.55
C GLU A 240 -4.14 5.64 7.79
N LEU A 241 -3.98 4.66 6.87
CA LEU A 241 -2.95 3.64 6.97
C LEU A 241 -1.55 4.13 6.58
N PHE A 242 -1.46 5.27 5.88
CA PHE A 242 -0.22 5.81 5.32
C PHE A 242 0.24 7.03 6.10
N VAL A 243 0.91 6.80 7.23
CA VAL A 243 1.26 7.84 8.23
C VAL A 243 2.74 8.23 8.24
N HIS A 244 3.62 7.52 7.50
CA HIS A 244 5.07 7.76 7.45
C HIS A 244 5.55 8.47 6.20
#